data_2208d5a7c1795424e16568d9ad47de78
#
_entry.id   2208d5a7c1795424e16568d9ad47de78
#
_cell.length_a   1.000
_cell.length_b   1.000
_cell.length_c   1.000
_cell.angle_alpha   90.00
_cell.angle_beta   90.00
_cell.angle_gamma   90.00
#
_symmetry.space_group_name_H-M   'P 1'
#
loop_
_entity.id
_entity.type
_entity.pdbx_description
1 polymer ?
#
loop_
_entity_poly.entity_id
_entity_poly.type
_entity_poly.pdbx_seq_one_letter_code
_entity_poly.pdbx_strand_id
1 'polypeptide(L)'
;MPKQPPLRLPVVSEGAEHLVMGMLMRRNILAYKAPPMNEGYDLICIHPDPRHSPGTGEMAQVRVQVKSRYATDCDRGFPVKEQTLHAFDFLVVVFLNIGKFYGKHDGSDGASDIEFYTLPASF
;
A
#
# COMPACT_ATOMS: atom_id res chain seq x y z
N MET A 1 27.49 -2.27 -27.95
CA MET A 1 27.58 -2.43 -26.49
C MET A 1 26.33 -3.06 -25.92
N PRO A 2 26.48 -4.12 -25.18
CA PRO A 2 25.30 -4.67 -24.54
C PRO A 2 24.77 -3.69 -23.51
N LYS A 3 23.46 -3.47 -23.54
CA LYS A 3 22.80 -2.65 -22.52
C LYS A 3 22.69 -3.45 -21.24
N GLN A 4 23.03 -2.82 -20.14
CA GLN A 4 22.76 -3.43 -18.84
C GLN A 4 21.24 -3.53 -18.64
N PRO A 5 20.74 -4.63 -18.07
CA PRO A 5 19.32 -4.72 -17.74
C PRO A 5 18.96 -3.62 -16.73
N PRO A 6 17.76 -3.05 -16.84
CA PRO A 6 17.34 -2.02 -15.89
C PRO A 6 17.26 -2.60 -14.49
N LEU A 7 17.72 -1.84 -13.52
CA LEU A 7 17.58 -2.20 -12.11
C LEU A 7 16.13 -1.97 -11.69
N ARG A 8 15.54 -2.98 -11.07
CA ARG A 8 14.23 -2.83 -10.44
C ARG A 8 14.44 -2.44 -8.99
N LEU A 9 14.24 -1.16 -8.72
CA LEU A 9 14.34 -0.64 -7.37
C LEU A 9 12.92 -0.49 -6.80
N PRO A 10 12.67 -0.94 -5.58
CA PRO A 10 11.33 -0.88 -4.99
C PRO A 10 10.98 0.51 -4.42
N VAL A 11 11.49 1.57 -5.05
CA VAL A 11 11.33 2.94 -4.52
C VAL A 11 9.87 3.37 -4.51
N VAL A 12 9.17 3.15 -5.63
CA VAL A 12 7.77 3.58 -5.78
C VAL A 12 6.86 2.79 -4.84
N SER A 13 7.04 1.47 -4.79
CA SER A 13 6.22 0.63 -3.91
C SER A 13 6.50 0.90 -2.43
N GLU A 14 7.75 1.11 -2.06
CA GLU A 14 8.11 1.49 -0.69
C GLU A 14 7.53 2.86 -0.33
N GLY A 15 7.60 3.81 -1.26
CA GLY A 15 7.02 5.13 -1.06
C GLY A 15 5.50 5.06 -0.87
N ALA A 16 4.83 4.20 -1.62
CA ALA A 16 3.39 4.00 -1.46
C ALA A 16 3.05 3.46 -0.07
N GLU A 17 3.83 2.52 0.45
CA GLU A 17 3.63 2.01 1.80
C GLU A 17 3.79 3.11 2.85
N HIS A 18 4.79 3.97 2.71
CA HIS A 18 4.99 5.11 3.61
C HIS A 18 3.86 6.13 3.54
N LEU A 19 3.32 6.36 2.34
CA LEU A 19 2.16 7.25 2.16
C LEU A 19 0.95 6.69 2.88
N VAL A 20 0.68 5.39 2.77
CA VAL A 20 -0.44 4.76 3.48
C VAL A 20 -0.23 4.86 4.98
N MET A 21 0.99 4.59 5.47
CA MET A 21 1.32 4.75 6.89
C MET A 21 0.99 6.17 7.37
N GLY A 22 1.43 7.17 6.64
CA GLY A 22 1.18 8.57 6.99
C GLY A 22 -0.31 8.91 7.01
N MET A 23 -1.07 8.40 6.05
CA MET A 23 -2.51 8.62 6.01
C MET A 23 -3.23 7.95 7.18
N LEU A 24 -2.79 6.76 7.59
CA LEU A 24 -3.33 6.07 8.76
C LEU A 24 -2.98 6.83 10.04
N MET A 25 -1.73 7.25 10.18
CA MET A 25 -1.28 8.01 11.37
C MET A 25 -1.97 9.36 11.47
N ARG A 26 -2.30 9.99 10.34
CA ARG A 26 -3.10 11.20 10.32
C ARG A 26 -4.48 10.99 10.97
N ARG A 27 -4.97 9.75 10.94
CA ARG A 27 -6.25 9.36 11.56
C ARG A 27 -6.07 8.78 12.96
N ASN A 28 -4.90 8.96 13.54
CA ASN A 28 -4.56 8.47 14.88
C ASN A 28 -4.55 6.93 14.95
N ILE A 29 -4.13 6.29 13.88
CA ILE A 29 -3.89 4.84 13.84
C ILE A 29 -2.39 4.65 13.76
N LEU A 30 -1.80 3.98 14.75
CA LEU A 30 -0.37 3.71 14.72
C LEU A 30 -0.07 2.61 13.71
N ALA A 31 0.71 2.93 12.70
CA ALA A 31 1.06 2.00 11.63
C ALA A 31 2.58 1.91 11.51
N TYR A 32 3.08 0.69 11.33
CA TYR A 32 4.50 0.48 11.08
C TYR A 32 4.68 -0.68 10.10
N LYS A 33 5.86 -0.75 9.51
CA LYS A 33 6.14 -1.72 8.45
C LYS A 33 6.34 -3.11 9.04
N ALA A 34 5.81 -4.11 8.33
CA ALA A 34 6.11 -5.51 8.60
C ALA A 34 7.59 -5.79 8.28
N PRO A 35 8.17 -6.85 8.85
CA PRO A 35 9.54 -7.23 8.52
C PRO A 35 9.74 -7.43 7.03
N PRO A 36 10.95 -7.16 6.51
CA PRO A 36 11.26 -7.44 5.12
C PRO A 36 11.00 -8.91 4.77
N MET A 37 10.62 -9.16 3.52
CA MET A 37 10.32 -10.51 3.03
C MET A 37 9.07 -11.14 3.63
N ASN A 38 8.28 -10.39 4.39
CA ASN A 38 7.03 -10.89 4.92
C ASN A 38 6.01 -11.01 3.79
N GLU A 39 5.39 -12.17 3.67
CA GLU A 39 4.39 -12.41 2.64
C GLU A 39 3.00 -12.06 3.14
N GLY A 40 2.22 -11.42 2.26
CA GLY A 40 0.79 -11.24 2.47
C GLY A 40 0.37 -9.95 3.11
N TYR A 41 1.25 -9.26 3.83
CA TYR A 41 0.94 -7.92 4.34
C TYR A 41 2.21 -7.09 4.50
N ASP A 42 2.03 -5.77 4.42
CA ASP A 42 3.12 -4.81 4.41
C ASP A 42 3.16 -3.96 5.67
N LEU A 43 2.01 -3.75 6.30
CA LEU A 43 1.88 -2.87 7.45
C LEU A 43 1.12 -3.57 8.57
N ILE A 44 1.46 -3.17 9.80
CA ILE A 44 0.75 -3.57 11.01
C ILE A 44 0.21 -2.32 11.66
N CYS A 45 -1.08 -2.33 12.01
CA CYS A 45 -1.76 -1.20 12.62
C CYS A 45 -2.26 -1.57 14.00
N ILE A 46 -2.04 -0.68 14.97
CA ILE A 46 -2.51 -0.87 16.34
C ILE A 46 -3.08 0.45 16.88
N HIS A 47 -3.84 0.35 17.95
CA HIS A 47 -4.30 1.53 18.66
C HIS A 47 -3.10 2.25 19.29
N PRO A 48 -3.00 3.59 19.18
CA PRO A 48 -1.82 4.32 19.66
C PRO A 48 -1.70 4.38 21.18
N ASP A 49 -2.80 4.22 21.90
CA ASP A 49 -2.78 4.24 23.37
C ASP A 49 -2.45 2.83 23.89
N PRO A 50 -1.29 2.64 24.55
CA PRO A 50 -0.92 1.31 25.05
C PRO A 50 -1.84 0.78 26.15
N ARG A 51 -2.69 1.64 26.75
CA ARG A 51 -3.67 1.22 27.75
C ARG A 51 -4.94 0.68 27.14
N HIS A 52 -5.11 0.85 25.82
CA HIS A 52 -6.31 0.39 25.14
C HIS A 52 -6.39 -1.14 25.16
N SER A 53 -7.56 -1.66 25.49
CA SER A 53 -7.87 -3.09 25.36
C SER A 53 -8.98 -3.26 24.33
N PRO A 54 -8.80 -4.15 23.35
CA PRO A 54 -9.85 -4.37 22.35
C PRO A 54 -11.13 -4.86 23.01
N GLY A 55 -12.27 -4.32 22.56
CA GLY A 55 -13.58 -4.81 22.96
C GLY A 55 -13.92 -6.12 22.26
N THR A 56 -15.09 -6.67 22.62
CA THR A 56 -15.59 -7.89 21.99
C THR A 56 -15.76 -7.66 20.49
N GLY A 57 -15.13 -8.50 19.67
CA GLY A 57 -15.18 -8.40 18.22
C GLY A 57 -14.16 -7.44 17.61
N GLU A 58 -13.41 -6.69 18.42
CA GLU A 58 -12.35 -5.82 17.91
C GLU A 58 -11.02 -6.57 17.83
N MET A 59 -10.25 -6.28 16.79
CA MET A 59 -8.92 -6.85 16.62
C MET A 59 -7.89 -6.03 17.38
N ALA A 60 -6.93 -6.71 18.04
CA ALA A 60 -5.83 -6.04 18.73
C ALA A 60 -4.86 -5.39 17.74
N GLN A 61 -4.70 -6.00 16.58
CA GLN A 61 -3.88 -5.46 15.49
C GLN A 61 -4.55 -5.78 14.17
N VAL A 62 -4.25 -4.94 13.18
CA VAL A 62 -4.78 -5.07 11.82
C VAL A 62 -3.61 -5.16 10.86
N ARG A 63 -3.66 -6.14 9.98
CA ARG A 63 -2.64 -6.34 8.95
C ARG A 63 -3.13 -5.74 7.64
N VAL A 64 -2.29 -4.95 7.00
CA VAL A 64 -2.65 -4.24 5.78
C VAL A 64 -1.67 -4.60 4.67
N GLN A 65 -2.22 -4.99 3.51
CA GLN A 65 -1.45 -5.13 2.29
C GLN A 65 -1.62 -3.87 1.45
N VAL A 66 -0.52 -3.37 0.88
CA VAL A 66 -0.54 -2.18 0.04
C VAL A 66 -0.19 -2.59 -1.40
N LYS A 67 -1.03 -2.18 -2.33
CA LYS A 67 -0.78 -2.32 -3.76
C LYS A 67 -0.76 -0.94 -4.39
N SER A 68 0.24 -0.67 -5.22
CA SER A 68 0.37 0.64 -5.86
C SER A 68 0.35 0.52 -7.38
N ARG A 69 -0.12 1.58 -8.03
CA ARG A 69 -0.11 1.72 -9.48
C ARG A 69 0.29 3.14 -9.83
N TYR A 70 0.87 3.30 -11.02
CA TYR A 70 1.33 4.62 -11.48
C TYR A 70 0.18 5.57 -11.76
N ALA A 71 -0.91 5.06 -12.38
CA ALA A 71 -2.04 5.91 -12.75
C ALA A 71 -3.33 5.09 -12.80
N THR A 72 -4.45 5.76 -12.52
CA THR A 72 -5.78 5.16 -12.54
C THR A 72 -6.19 4.77 -13.97
N ASP A 73 -5.80 5.55 -14.96
CA ASP A 73 -6.22 5.36 -16.34
C ASP A 73 -5.39 4.33 -17.12
N CYS A 74 -4.24 3.95 -16.60
CA CYS A 74 -3.32 3.05 -17.29
C CYS A 74 -3.34 1.63 -16.74
N ASP A 75 -3.47 1.49 -15.44
CA ASP A 75 -3.42 0.22 -14.75
C ASP A 75 -4.84 -0.28 -14.48
N ARG A 76 -5.19 -1.40 -15.09
CA ARG A 76 -6.53 -1.97 -14.95
C ARG A 76 -6.46 -3.16 -14.01
N GLY A 77 -6.71 -2.88 -12.74
CA GLY A 77 -6.70 -3.91 -11.73
C GLY A 77 -5.31 -4.26 -11.24
N PHE A 78 -5.26 -5.15 -10.32
CA PHE A 78 -4.04 -5.63 -9.68
C PHE A 78 -4.27 -7.06 -9.22
N PRO A 79 -3.23 -7.91 -9.32
CA PRO A 79 -3.38 -9.29 -8.89
C PRO A 79 -3.36 -9.37 -7.37
N VAL A 80 -4.30 -10.13 -6.81
CA VAL A 80 -4.28 -10.52 -5.40
C VAL A 80 -4.22 -12.03 -5.40
N LYS A 81 -3.18 -12.58 -4.82
CA LYS A 81 -3.01 -14.03 -4.75
C LYS A 81 -4.02 -14.61 -3.77
N GLU A 82 -4.79 -15.59 -4.22
CA GLU A 82 -5.78 -16.25 -3.38
C GLU A 82 -5.15 -16.86 -2.14
N GLN A 83 -3.93 -17.40 -2.27
CA GLN A 83 -3.21 -18.01 -1.15
C GLN A 83 -2.87 -17.02 -0.04
N THR A 84 -2.81 -15.73 -0.34
CA THR A 84 -2.44 -14.69 0.64
C THR A 84 -3.64 -13.93 1.20
N LEU A 85 -4.87 -14.27 0.80
CA LEU A 85 -6.07 -13.58 1.30
C LEU A 85 -6.28 -13.74 2.81
N HIS A 86 -5.70 -14.78 3.41
CA HIS A 86 -5.77 -14.99 4.86
C HIS A 86 -4.70 -14.22 5.63
N ALA A 87 -3.73 -13.66 4.94
CA ALA A 87 -2.58 -13.04 5.58
C ALA A 87 -2.84 -11.58 5.96
N PHE A 88 -3.81 -10.93 5.35
CA PHE A 88 -4.12 -9.53 5.65
C PHE A 88 -5.61 -9.35 5.96
N ASP A 89 -5.90 -8.26 6.65
CA ASP A 89 -7.27 -7.90 7.03
C ASP A 89 -7.85 -6.87 6.06
N PHE A 90 -7.01 -5.97 5.56
CA PHE A 90 -7.40 -4.93 4.60
C PHE A 90 -6.37 -4.81 3.50
N LEU A 91 -6.85 -4.50 2.31
CA LEU A 91 -6.04 -4.14 1.15
C LEU A 91 -6.21 -2.65 0.91
N VAL A 92 -5.10 -1.91 0.83
CA VAL A 92 -5.13 -0.51 0.43
C VAL A 92 -4.48 -0.39 -0.95
N VAL A 93 -5.23 0.12 -1.90
CA VAL A 93 -4.76 0.37 -3.25
C VAL A 93 -4.44 1.84 -3.38
N VAL A 94 -3.24 2.14 -3.86
CA VAL A 94 -2.77 3.51 -4.05
C VAL A 94 -2.54 3.74 -5.55
N PHE A 95 -3.27 4.68 -6.12
CA PHE A 95 -3.00 5.18 -7.45
C PHE A 95 -2.20 6.46 -7.31
N LEU A 96 -0.92 6.38 -7.66
CA LEU A 96 0.02 7.49 -7.43
C LEU A 96 -0.20 8.66 -8.37
N ASN A 97 -0.70 8.37 -9.59
CA ASN A 97 -1.04 9.38 -10.60
C ASN A 97 0.13 10.34 -10.87
N ILE A 98 1.33 9.79 -11.07
CA ILE A 98 2.57 10.55 -11.16
C ILE A 98 2.97 10.90 -12.59
N GLY A 99 2.01 10.88 -13.50
CA GLY A 99 2.26 11.26 -14.88
C GLY A 99 1.82 10.19 -15.86
N LYS A 100 2.14 10.39 -17.13
CA LYS A 100 1.73 9.47 -18.19
C LYS A 100 2.48 8.15 -18.07
N PHE A 101 1.77 7.06 -18.27
CA PHE A 101 2.32 5.72 -18.15
C PHE A 101 3.50 5.48 -19.11
N TYR A 102 3.38 5.94 -20.36
CA TYR A 102 4.40 5.73 -21.38
C TYR A 102 5.44 6.84 -21.44
N GLY A 103 5.35 7.81 -20.56
CA GLY A 103 6.30 8.89 -20.50
C GLY A 103 7.18 8.81 -19.27
N LYS A 104 7.63 9.96 -18.84
CA LYS A 104 8.35 10.08 -17.58
C LYS A 104 7.35 10.04 -16.43
N HIS A 105 7.55 9.11 -15.50
CA HIS A 105 6.69 9.03 -14.31
C HIS A 105 7.25 9.95 -13.23
N ASP A 106 7.36 11.22 -13.53
CA ASP A 106 7.97 12.21 -12.66
C ASP A 106 7.01 13.31 -12.21
N GLY A 107 5.73 13.19 -12.57
CA GLY A 107 4.74 14.17 -12.21
C GLY A 107 4.75 15.42 -13.10
N SER A 108 5.58 15.46 -14.14
CA SER A 108 5.71 16.66 -14.98
C SER A 108 4.60 16.80 -16.01
N ASP A 109 3.91 15.71 -16.35
CA ASP A 109 2.89 15.71 -17.38
C ASP A 109 1.79 14.71 -17.05
N GLY A 110 0.57 15.18 -16.93
CA GLY A 110 -0.59 14.35 -16.65
C GLY A 110 -0.69 13.87 -15.20
N ALA A 111 0.09 14.45 -14.31
CA ALA A 111 -0.02 14.12 -12.89
C ALA A 111 -1.32 14.64 -12.30
N SER A 112 -1.88 13.90 -11.36
CA SER A 112 -3.09 14.28 -10.64
C SER A 112 -2.98 13.84 -9.19
N ASP A 113 -4.02 14.13 -8.40
CA ASP A 113 -4.01 13.78 -6.97
C ASP A 113 -3.93 12.28 -6.77
N ILE A 114 -3.24 11.89 -5.70
CA ILE A 114 -3.13 10.50 -5.29
C ILE A 114 -4.50 10.02 -4.80
N GLU A 115 -4.86 8.79 -5.21
CA GLU A 115 -6.10 8.16 -4.77
C GLU A 115 -5.81 6.94 -3.92
N PHE A 116 -6.57 6.80 -2.84
CA PHE A 116 -6.47 5.65 -1.92
C PHE A 116 -7.82 4.95 -1.84
N TYR A 117 -7.81 3.62 -1.94
CA TYR A 117 -9.01 2.80 -1.78
C TYR A 117 -8.71 1.68 -0.80
N THR A 118 -9.58 1.50 0.19
CA THR A 118 -9.42 0.46 1.21
C THR A 118 -10.51 -0.58 1.04
N LEU A 119 -10.09 -1.84 0.94
CA LEU A 119 -10.99 -2.97 0.77
C LEU A 119 -10.74 -4.00 1.87
N PRO A 120 -11.78 -4.52 2.52
CA PRO A 120 -11.59 -5.62 3.46
C PRO A 120 -11.26 -6.90 2.70
N ALA A 121 -10.48 -7.79 3.34
CA ALA A 121 -10.10 -9.05 2.72
C ALA A 121 -11.30 -9.96 2.44
N SER A 122 -12.42 -9.71 3.12
CA SER A 122 -13.63 -10.50 3.00
C SER A 122 -14.59 -10.03 1.91
N PHE A 123 -14.21 -9.02 1.13
CA PHE A 123 -15.10 -8.49 0.10
C PHE A 123 -15.34 -9.46 -1.05
#